data_6cb30545c4e1b7ff8be504dd78036841
#
_entry.id   6cb30545c4e1b7ff8be504dd78036841
#
_cell.length_a   1.000
_cell.length_b   1.000
_cell.length_c   1.000
_cell.angle_alpha   90.00
_cell.angle_beta   90.00
_cell.angle_gamma   90.00
#
_symmetry.space_group_name_H-M   'P 1'
#
loop_
_entity.id
_entity.type
_entity.pdbx_description
1 polymer ?
#
loop_
_entity_poly.entity_id
_entity_poly.type
_entity_poly.pdbx_seq_one_letter_code
_entity_poly.pdbx_strand_id
1 'polypeptide(L)'
;RRSGMMSNIVVSVVDVIKTDNMQSLNLIFPNQLFEDSPLYSNGNLCVLVEHDLFFKQFKFHKQKLAFHRASMQSLKTFLEEKGIKVRYISSLDKASNTQVLFQALNAEGFVHVNTYLPVDNWLDKQMTKESKIQGLEIEYHENPLFLNKEEDLQDFFGKSKNRYFHNDFYI
;
A
#
# COMPACT_ATOMS: atom_id res chain seq x y z
N ARG A 1 13.27 34.87 -39.33
CA ARG A 1 13.65 33.55 -38.80
C ARG A 1 14.12 33.67 -37.34
N ARG A 2 13.19 33.72 -36.43
CA ARG A 2 13.34 33.42 -34.96
C ARG A 2 11.97 33.08 -34.41
N SER A 3 11.59 31.82 -34.58
CA SER A 3 10.36 31.29 -34.01
C SER A 3 10.57 29.79 -33.88
N GLY A 4 11.16 29.36 -32.79
CA GLY A 4 11.42 27.95 -32.59
C GLY A 4 12.02 27.60 -31.22
N MET A 5 12.20 28.56 -30.29
CA MET A 5 12.95 28.29 -29.05
C MET A 5 12.15 28.50 -27.75
N MET A 6 10.86 28.90 -27.84
CA MET A 6 10.05 29.14 -26.63
C MET A 6 9.09 28.00 -26.25
N SER A 7 8.87 27.02 -27.13
CA SER A 7 7.93 25.92 -26.82
C SER A 7 8.53 24.83 -25.91
N ASN A 8 9.84 24.61 -25.94
CA ASN A 8 10.48 23.54 -25.17
C ASN A 8 10.73 23.90 -23.70
N ILE A 9 10.84 25.21 -23.37
CA ILE A 9 11.10 25.65 -21.98
C ILE A 9 9.80 25.62 -21.16
N VAL A 10 8.64 25.87 -21.78
CA VAL A 10 7.35 25.87 -21.08
C VAL A 10 6.93 24.45 -20.71
N VAL A 11 7.22 23.46 -21.55
CA VAL A 11 6.90 22.04 -21.26
C VAL A 11 7.72 21.53 -20.08
N SER A 12 9.01 21.87 -19.98
CA SER A 12 9.87 21.41 -18.89
C SER A 12 9.52 22.04 -17.54
N VAL A 13 9.05 23.30 -17.52
CA VAL A 13 8.63 23.99 -16.28
C VAL A 13 7.30 23.45 -15.76
N VAL A 14 6.37 23.11 -16.65
CA VAL A 14 5.08 22.53 -16.26
C VAL A 14 5.26 21.10 -15.73
N ASP A 15 6.20 20.32 -16.30
CA ASP A 15 6.53 18.98 -15.81
C ASP A 15 7.25 19.01 -14.47
N VAL A 16 8.17 19.97 -14.26
CA VAL A 16 8.85 20.18 -12.97
C VAL A 16 7.88 20.66 -11.88
N ILE A 17 6.92 21.54 -12.22
CA ILE A 17 5.91 21.99 -11.24
C ILE A 17 4.92 20.89 -10.89
N LYS A 18 4.65 19.93 -11.81
CA LYS A 18 3.81 18.76 -11.51
C LYS A 18 4.50 17.74 -10.59
N THR A 19 5.81 17.61 -10.66
CA THR A 19 6.56 16.68 -9.81
C THR A 19 6.74 17.17 -8.36
N ASP A 20 6.72 18.49 -8.12
CA ASP A 20 6.95 19.07 -6.80
C ASP A 20 5.71 19.05 -5.85
N ASN A 21 4.52 18.61 -6.32
CA ASN A 21 3.29 18.62 -5.53
C ASN A 21 2.59 17.26 -5.46
N MET A 22 3.26 16.17 -5.86
CA MET A 22 2.72 14.82 -5.77
C MET A 22 2.85 14.29 -4.35
N GLN A 23 1.75 14.32 -3.59
CA GLN A 23 1.75 13.78 -2.23
C GLN A 23 1.75 12.25 -2.24
N SER A 24 2.72 11.69 -1.54
CA SER A 24 2.85 10.24 -1.33
C SER A 24 2.50 9.87 0.10
N LEU A 25 1.93 8.69 0.29
CA LEU A 25 1.66 8.13 1.62
C LEU A 25 2.07 6.65 1.69
N ASN A 26 2.20 6.15 2.91
CA ASN A 26 2.42 4.74 3.20
C ASN A 26 1.14 4.16 3.79
N LEU A 27 0.58 3.12 3.16
CA LEU A 27 -0.64 2.46 3.59
C LEU A 27 -0.29 1.11 4.24
N ILE A 28 -0.77 0.89 5.47
CA ILE A 28 -0.41 -0.27 6.30
C ILE A 28 -1.68 -0.94 6.80
N PHE A 29 -1.75 -2.26 6.56
CA PHE A 29 -2.86 -3.11 6.97
C PHE A 29 -2.52 -3.96 8.21
N PRO A 30 -3.52 -4.58 8.88
CA PRO A 30 -3.33 -5.30 10.15
C PRO A 30 -2.35 -6.48 10.11
N ASN A 31 -2.05 -7.01 8.92
CA ASN A 31 -1.10 -8.11 8.71
C ASN A 31 0.27 -7.63 8.18
N GLN A 32 0.54 -6.33 8.18
CA GLN A 32 1.76 -5.71 7.65
C GLN A 32 2.50 -4.88 8.69
N LEU A 33 2.46 -5.32 9.96
CA LEU A 33 3.01 -4.58 11.10
C LEU A 33 4.48 -5.01 11.34
N PHE A 34 5.39 -4.45 10.55
CA PHE A 34 6.83 -4.74 10.66
C PHE A 34 7.54 -3.57 11.35
N GLU A 35 8.44 -3.86 12.30
CA GLU A 35 9.23 -2.83 12.99
C GLU A 35 10.29 -2.22 12.07
N ASP A 36 10.92 -3.08 11.25
CA ASP A 36 11.86 -2.68 10.21
C ASP A 36 11.15 -2.65 8.86
N SER A 37 10.92 -1.44 8.36
CA SER A 37 10.21 -1.24 7.11
C SER A 37 10.81 -0.06 6.34
N PRO A 38 11.08 -0.22 5.04
CA PRO A 38 11.51 0.89 4.19
C PRO A 38 10.46 2.00 4.10
N LEU A 39 9.18 1.68 4.37
CA LEU A 39 8.09 2.65 4.40
C LEU A 39 8.24 3.71 5.50
N TYR A 40 9.07 3.46 6.52
CA TYR A 40 9.23 4.41 7.63
C TYR A 40 10.38 5.40 7.43
N SER A 41 11.21 5.18 6.43
CA SER A 41 12.39 6.03 6.14
C SER A 41 12.18 7.05 5.02
N ASN A 42 11.05 6.98 4.31
CA ASN A 42 10.77 7.86 3.16
C ASN A 42 10.13 9.22 3.52
N GLY A 43 9.85 9.46 4.81
CA GLY A 43 9.28 10.72 5.29
C GLY A 43 7.79 10.92 4.99
N ASN A 44 7.12 9.96 4.37
CA ASN A 44 5.71 10.02 4.02
C ASN A 44 4.81 9.82 5.25
N LEU A 45 3.55 10.28 5.15
CA LEU A 45 2.51 9.98 6.12
C LEU A 45 2.23 8.47 6.14
N CYS A 46 2.29 7.83 7.31
CA CYS A 46 1.87 6.46 7.50
C CYS A 46 0.38 6.39 7.87
N VAL A 47 -0.42 5.74 7.04
CA VAL A 47 -1.86 5.54 7.25
C VAL A 47 -2.10 4.09 7.65
N LEU A 48 -2.44 3.86 8.93
CA LEU A 48 -2.79 2.56 9.46
C LEU A 48 -4.31 2.37 9.39
N VAL A 49 -4.76 1.30 8.73
CA VAL A 49 -6.20 1.10 8.47
C VAL A 49 -6.68 -0.21 9.08
N GLU A 50 -7.63 -0.14 10.03
CA GLU A 50 -8.43 -1.29 10.45
C GLU A 50 -9.42 -1.68 9.32
N HIS A 51 -8.90 -2.26 8.26
CA HIS A 51 -9.66 -2.50 7.04
C HIS A 51 -10.82 -3.46 7.25
N ASP A 52 -11.95 -3.22 6.58
CA ASP A 52 -13.20 -3.98 6.69
C ASP A 52 -13.01 -5.50 6.53
N LEU A 53 -12.12 -5.91 5.64
CA LEU A 53 -11.80 -7.31 5.37
C LEU A 53 -11.31 -8.07 6.60
N PHE A 54 -10.58 -7.40 7.50
CA PHE A 54 -10.03 -7.98 8.73
C PHE A 54 -10.95 -7.80 9.94
N PHE A 55 -11.85 -6.83 9.90
CA PHE A 55 -12.65 -6.45 11.07
C PHE A 55 -14.15 -6.69 10.91
N LYS A 56 -14.70 -6.64 9.69
CA LYS A 56 -16.16 -6.63 9.47
C LYS A 56 -16.67 -7.72 8.51
N GLN A 57 -15.82 -8.26 7.62
CA GLN A 57 -16.27 -9.20 6.59
C GLN A 57 -16.98 -10.42 7.17
N PHE A 58 -16.53 -10.89 8.32
CA PHE A 58 -17.12 -12.00 9.06
C PHE A 58 -17.31 -11.64 10.53
N LYS A 59 -18.13 -12.43 11.25
CA LYS A 59 -18.22 -12.36 12.71
C LYS A 59 -16.99 -12.98 13.35
N PHE A 60 -15.86 -12.25 13.27
CA PHE A 60 -14.61 -12.71 13.86
C PHE A 60 -14.67 -12.83 15.38
N HIS A 61 -13.86 -13.72 15.91
CA HIS A 61 -13.72 -13.86 17.36
C HIS A 61 -13.20 -12.57 17.99
N LYS A 62 -13.78 -12.17 19.13
CA LYS A 62 -13.48 -10.90 19.80
C LYS A 62 -11.99 -10.76 20.16
N GLN A 63 -11.32 -11.85 20.56
CA GLN A 63 -9.88 -11.84 20.85
C GLN A 63 -9.04 -11.53 19.61
N LYS A 64 -9.41 -12.07 18.43
CA LYS A 64 -8.72 -11.74 17.17
C LYS A 64 -8.82 -10.23 16.88
N LEU A 65 -10.01 -9.66 16.99
CA LEU A 65 -10.23 -8.23 16.75
C LEU A 65 -9.46 -7.37 17.76
N ALA A 66 -9.50 -7.75 19.04
CA ALA A 66 -8.75 -7.06 20.09
C ALA A 66 -7.24 -7.12 19.86
N PHE A 67 -6.71 -8.28 19.47
CA PHE A 67 -5.29 -8.46 19.17
C PHE A 67 -4.85 -7.61 17.97
N HIS A 68 -5.58 -7.67 16.85
CA HIS A 68 -5.26 -6.84 15.69
C HIS A 68 -5.24 -5.35 16.05
N ARG A 69 -6.25 -4.87 16.78
CA ARG A 69 -6.30 -3.47 17.21
C ARG A 69 -5.16 -3.10 18.13
N ALA A 70 -4.86 -3.94 19.12
CA ALA A 70 -3.78 -3.70 20.07
C ALA A 70 -2.41 -3.64 19.34
N SER A 71 -2.15 -4.57 18.41
CA SER A 71 -0.92 -4.59 17.61
C SER A 71 -0.79 -3.35 16.73
N MET A 72 -1.87 -2.92 16.08
CA MET A 72 -1.88 -1.70 15.26
C MET A 72 -1.68 -0.44 16.10
N GLN A 73 -2.28 -0.34 17.29
CA GLN A 73 -2.07 0.78 18.21
C GLN A 73 -0.63 0.79 18.75
N SER A 74 -0.06 -0.38 19.03
CA SER A 74 1.36 -0.50 19.42
C SER A 74 2.28 0.03 18.31
N LEU A 75 2.05 -0.38 17.06
CA LEU A 75 2.83 0.14 15.93
C LEU A 75 2.66 1.65 15.78
N LYS A 76 1.43 2.16 15.92
CA LYS A 76 1.17 3.60 15.88
C LYS A 76 2.05 4.34 16.90
N THR A 77 2.02 3.91 18.18
CA THR A 77 2.82 4.52 19.23
C THR A 77 4.32 4.47 18.91
N PHE A 78 4.81 3.31 18.48
CA PHE A 78 6.20 3.10 18.07
C PHE A 78 6.65 4.06 16.95
N LEU A 79 5.81 4.27 15.95
CA LEU A 79 6.11 5.20 14.84
C LEU A 79 6.07 6.66 15.29
N GLU A 80 5.10 7.03 16.13
CA GLU A 80 4.97 8.38 16.69
C GLU A 80 6.18 8.72 17.59
N GLU A 81 6.66 7.78 18.40
CA GLU A 81 7.88 7.92 19.22
C GLU A 81 9.14 8.15 18.35
N LYS A 82 9.16 7.59 17.14
CA LYS A 82 10.22 7.83 16.15
C LYS A 82 10.05 9.15 15.37
N GLY A 83 9.03 9.94 15.68
CA GLY A 83 8.72 11.21 15.01
C GLY A 83 8.07 11.06 13.64
N ILE A 84 7.58 9.88 13.29
CA ILE A 84 6.89 9.60 12.04
C ILE A 84 5.44 10.03 12.15
N LYS A 85 4.94 10.73 11.14
CA LYS A 85 3.53 11.15 11.10
C LYS A 85 2.64 9.94 10.85
N VAL A 86 1.66 9.72 11.73
CA VAL A 86 0.73 8.59 11.64
C VAL A 86 -0.71 9.07 11.62
N ARG A 87 -1.49 8.53 10.69
CA ARG A 87 -2.95 8.60 10.68
C ARG A 87 -3.51 7.22 10.97
N TYR A 88 -4.40 7.12 11.94
CA TYR A 88 -5.05 5.86 12.27
C TYR A 88 -6.53 5.90 11.86
N ILE A 89 -6.95 4.93 11.06
CA ILE A 89 -8.34 4.78 10.60
C ILE A 89 -8.94 3.57 11.30
N SER A 90 -9.90 3.83 12.18
CA SER A 90 -10.61 2.78 12.90
C SER A 90 -11.58 2.03 11.99
N SER A 91 -11.85 0.76 12.32
CA SER A 91 -12.88 -0.03 11.62
C SER A 91 -14.29 0.57 11.73
N LEU A 92 -14.53 1.49 12.68
CA LEU A 92 -15.80 2.21 12.79
C LEU A 92 -15.92 3.35 11.79
N ASP A 93 -14.81 3.80 11.22
CA ASP A 93 -14.81 4.82 10.18
C ASP A 93 -15.26 4.23 8.83
N LYS A 94 -15.93 5.05 8.01
CA LYS A 94 -16.29 4.66 6.63
C LYS A 94 -15.05 4.43 5.75
N ALA A 95 -13.96 5.14 6.02
CA ALA A 95 -12.69 4.98 5.33
C ALA A 95 -11.96 3.66 5.67
N SER A 96 -12.52 2.80 6.54
CA SER A 96 -12.07 1.41 6.68
C SER A 96 -12.37 0.55 5.44
N ASN A 97 -13.24 1.03 4.54
CA ASN A 97 -13.53 0.44 3.24
C ASN A 97 -12.58 0.99 2.17
N THR A 98 -12.07 0.12 1.28
CA THR A 98 -11.10 0.49 0.23
C THR A 98 -11.59 1.62 -0.66
N GLN A 99 -12.82 1.56 -1.13
CA GLN A 99 -13.38 2.57 -2.04
C GLN A 99 -13.42 3.94 -1.37
N VAL A 100 -13.97 4.02 -0.16
CA VAL A 100 -14.09 5.29 0.59
C VAL A 100 -12.71 5.84 0.95
N LEU A 101 -11.77 4.95 1.32
CA LEU A 101 -10.40 5.31 1.61
C LEU A 101 -9.74 5.98 0.41
N PHE A 102 -9.74 5.32 -0.75
CA PHE A 102 -9.08 5.83 -1.95
C PHE A 102 -9.72 7.11 -2.47
N GLN A 103 -11.05 7.24 -2.38
CA GLN A 103 -11.74 8.50 -2.66
C GLN A 103 -11.28 9.65 -1.75
N ALA A 104 -11.15 9.38 -0.44
CA ALA A 104 -10.70 10.38 0.51
C ALA A 104 -9.24 10.78 0.25
N LEU A 105 -8.35 9.82 -0.02
CA LEU A 105 -6.95 10.08 -0.33
C LEU A 105 -6.79 10.92 -1.61
N ASN A 106 -7.52 10.61 -2.66
CA ASN A 106 -7.52 11.41 -3.89
C ASN A 106 -8.05 12.83 -3.63
N ALA A 107 -9.13 12.98 -2.88
CA ALA A 107 -9.69 14.29 -2.53
C ALA A 107 -8.73 15.14 -1.68
N GLU A 108 -7.84 14.52 -0.91
CA GLU A 108 -6.78 15.19 -0.16
C GLU A 108 -5.53 15.52 -1.00
N GLY A 109 -5.49 15.09 -2.28
CA GLY A 109 -4.40 15.39 -3.20
C GLY A 109 -3.26 14.37 -3.19
N PHE A 110 -3.45 13.20 -2.56
CA PHE A 110 -2.49 12.11 -2.68
C PHE A 110 -2.59 11.49 -4.08
N VAL A 111 -1.45 11.09 -4.63
CA VAL A 111 -1.34 10.45 -5.95
C VAL A 111 -0.57 9.14 -5.89
N HIS A 112 0.35 8.98 -4.93
CA HIS A 112 1.13 7.77 -4.76
C HIS A 112 0.85 7.09 -3.42
N VAL A 113 0.63 5.79 -3.46
CA VAL A 113 0.37 4.92 -2.30
C VAL A 113 1.45 3.84 -2.25
N ASN A 114 2.32 3.89 -1.25
CA ASN A 114 3.30 2.84 -1.01
C ASN A 114 2.72 1.84 -0.01
N THR A 115 2.81 0.57 -0.28
CA THR A 115 2.32 -0.49 0.61
C THR A 115 3.05 -1.81 0.34
N TYR A 116 2.95 -2.77 1.24
CA TYR A 116 3.39 -4.13 0.96
C TYR A 116 2.38 -4.86 0.08
N LEU A 117 2.89 -5.76 -0.77
CA LEU A 117 2.04 -6.64 -1.56
C LEU A 117 1.04 -7.37 -0.65
N PRO A 118 -0.27 -7.20 -0.85
CA PRO A 118 -1.27 -7.85 -0.03
C PRO A 118 -1.20 -9.37 -0.15
N VAL A 119 -1.29 -10.07 0.98
CA VAL A 119 -1.42 -11.54 1.01
C VAL A 119 -2.81 -11.98 0.56
N ASP A 120 -3.79 -11.11 0.75
CA ASP A 120 -5.19 -11.39 0.43
C ASP A 120 -5.54 -10.89 -0.98
N ASN A 121 -5.88 -11.83 -1.86
CA ASN A 121 -6.24 -11.55 -3.25
C ASN A 121 -7.49 -10.64 -3.40
N TRP A 122 -8.39 -10.64 -2.41
CA TRP A 122 -9.57 -9.75 -2.46
C TRP A 122 -9.15 -8.30 -2.18
N LEU A 123 -8.26 -8.11 -1.21
CA LEU A 123 -7.71 -6.80 -0.92
C LEU A 123 -6.93 -6.25 -2.11
N ASP A 124 -6.05 -7.06 -2.71
CA ASP A 124 -5.27 -6.68 -3.89
C ASP A 124 -6.17 -6.27 -5.06
N LYS A 125 -7.19 -7.07 -5.38
CA LYS A 125 -8.16 -6.74 -6.43
C LYS A 125 -8.94 -5.45 -6.14
N GLN A 126 -9.35 -5.24 -4.88
CA GLN A 126 -10.05 -4.01 -4.50
C GLN A 126 -9.13 -2.79 -4.64
N MET A 127 -7.90 -2.88 -4.13
CA MET A 127 -6.92 -1.80 -4.23
C MET A 127 -6.59 -1.46 -5.69
N THR A 128 -6.29 -2.47 -6.51
CA THR A 128 -6.00 -2.30 -7.94
C THR A 128 -7.19 -1.69 -8.70
N LYS A 129 -8.41 -2.06 -8.36
CA LYS A 129 -9.61 -1.48 -8.98
C LYS A 129 -9.79 -0.02 -8.58
N GLU A 130 -9.78 0.26 -7.29
CA GLU A 130 -10.06 1.60 -6.78
C GLU A 130 -8.94 2.59 -7.11
N SER A 131 -7.68 2.13 -7.14
CA SER A 131 -6.56 2.98 -7.58
C SER A 131 -6.74 3.48 -9.02
N LYS A 132 -7.15 2.59 -9.92
CA LYS A 132 -7.43 2.96 -11.33
C LYS A 132 -8.61 3.94 -11.44
N ILE A 133 -9.67 3.75 -10.65
CA ILE A 133 -10.85 4.63 -10.65
C ILE A 133 -10.48 6.02 -10.15
N GLN A 134 -9.66 6.10 -9.10
CA GLN A 134 -9.29 7.36 -8.46
C GLN A 134 -8.03 8.01 -9.06
N GLY A 135 -7.33 7.34 -9.99
CA GLY A 135 -6.09 7.84 -10.56
C GLY A 135 -4.91 7.85 -9.58
N LEU A 136 -4.92 6.94 -8.59
CA LEU A 136 -3.83 6.75 -7.64
C LEU A 136 -2.86 5.70 -8.18
N GLU A 137 -1.57 5.93 -8.05
CA GLU A 137 -0.52 4.96 -8.36
C GLU A 137 -0.13 4.19 -7.09
N ILE A 138 -0.12 2.86 -7.17
CA ILE A 138 0.31 2.02 -6.04
C ILE A 138 1.70 1.47 -6.33
N GLU A 139 2.61 1.70 -5.41
CA GLU A 139 3.92 1.07 -5.36
C GLU A 139 3.90 -0.06 -4.33
N TYR A 140 4.08 -1.29 -4.81
CA TYR A 140 4.12 -2.47 -3.96
C TYR A 140 5.55 -2.80 -3.55
N HIS A 141 5.77 -2.94 -2.25
CA HIS A 141 7.00 -3.49 -1.68
C HIS A 141 6.84 -4.99 -1.46
N GLU A 142 7.94 -5.74 -1.58
CA GLU A 142 7.97 -7.16 -1.25
C GLU A 142 7.51 -7.39 0.20
N ASN A 143 6.65 -8.41 0.39
CA ASN A 143 6.11 -8.69 1.71
C ASN A 143 7.06 -9.59 2.50
N PRO A 144 7.63 -9.13 3.64
CA PRO A 144 8.58 -9.90 4.44
C PRO A 144 8.04 -11.20 5.03
N LEU A 145 6.73 -11.45 4.94
CA LEU A 145 6.12 -12.72 5.37
C LEU A 145 6.48 -13.89 4.44
N PHE A 146 7.00 -13.62 3.24
CA PHE A 146 7.38 -14.65 2.27
C PHE A 146 8.89 -14.68 2.10
N LEU A 147 9.43 -15.90 2.12
CA LEU A 147 10.87 -16.15 1.86
C LEU A 147 11.21 -16.05 0.38
N ASN A 148 10.24 -16.38 -0.48
CA ASN A 148 10.41 -16.44 -1.91
C ASN A 148 9.92 -15.14 -2.55
N LYS A 149 10.67 -14.68 -3.53
CA LYS A 149 10.30 -13.52 -4.33
C LYS A 149 9.38 -13.92 -5.48
N GLU A 150 8.65 -12.94 -6.01
CA GLU A 150 7.81 -13.15 -7.18
C GLU A 150 8.60 -13.70 -8.38
N GLU A 151 9.86 -13.27 -8.55
CA GLU A 151 10.76 -13.76 -9.59
C GLU A 151 11.03 -15.27 -9.45
N ASP A 152 11.31 -15.74 -8.23
CA ASP A 152 11.53 -17.17 -7.94
C ASP A 152 10.29 -18.00 -8.28
N LEU A 153 9.11 -17.46 -7.97
CA LEU A 153 7.83 -18.11 -8.27
C LEU A 153 7.57 -18.14 -9.78
N GLN A 154 7.84 -17.06 -10.49
CA GLN A 154 7.68 -17.00 -11.94
C GLN A 154 8.64 -17.91 -12.67
N ASP A 155 9.88 -18.00 -12.23
CA ASP A 155 10.88 -18.90 -12.82
C ASP A 155 10.49 -20.38 -12.68
N PHE A 156 9.93 -20.75 -11.55
CA PHE A 156 9.52 -22.12 -11.29
C PHE A 156 8.14 -22.47 -11.85
N PHE A 157 7.14 -21.61 -11.60
CA PHE A 157 5.73 -21.84 -11.94
C PHE A 157 5.31 -21.21 -13.27
N GLY A 158 6.03 -20.20 -13.77
CA GLY A 158 5.69 -19.49 -15.01
C GLY A 158 5.91 -20.30 -16.28
N LYS A 159 6.65 -21.40 -16.23
CA LYS A 159 6.81 -22.31 -17.35
C LYS A 159 5.63 -23.28 -17.35
N SER A 160 4.93 -23.37 -18.48
CA SER A 160 3.77 -24.27 -18.68
C SER A 160 4.08 -25.71 -18.26
N LYS A 161 3.86 -26.03 -17.00
CA LYS A 161 3.95 -27.39 -16.46
C LYS A 161 2.54 -27.88 -16.17
N ASN A 162 2.22 -29.09 -16.58
CA ASN A 162 0.91 -29.71 -16.33
C ASN A 162 0.74 -30.20 -14.87
N ARG A 163 1.83 -30.30 -14.13
CA ARG A 163 1.86 -30.69 -12.71
C ARG A 163 3.00 -30.02 -11.99
N TYR A 164 2.75 -29.59 -10.77
CA TYR A 164 3.74 -29.02 -9.85
C TYR A 164 3.86 -29.91 -8.62
N PHE A 165 5.07 -30.33 -8.31
CA PHE A 165 5.38 -31.01 -7.05
C PHE A 165 6.09 -30.00 -6.14
N HIS A 166 5.53 -29.76 -4.96
CA HIS A 166 6.09 -28.76 -4.04
C HIS A 166 7.53 -29.10 -3.60
N ASN A 167 7.89 -30.40 -3.56
CA ASN A 167 9.25 -30.82 -3.23
C ASN A 167 10.29 -30.33 -4.25
N ASP A 168 9.92 -30.24 -5.53
CA ASP A 168 10.83 -29.79 -6.59
C ASP A 168 11.15 -28.30 -6.49
N PHE A 169 10.37 -27.54 -5.73
CA PHE A 169 10.56 -26.11 -5.51
C PHE A 169 11.56 -25.83 -4.37
N TYR A 170 11.68 -26.74 -3.40
CA TYR A 170 12.51 -26.55 -2.21
C TYR A 170 13.84 -27.32 -2.24
N ILE A 171 14.19 -27.95 -3.36
CA ILE A 171 15.48 -28.61 -3.59
C ILE A 171 16.37 -27.72 -4.45
#